data_809494d5339a0e995d9d491489e03c60
#
_entry.id   809494d5339a0e995d9d491489e03c60
#
_cell.length_a   1.000
_cell.length_b   1.000
_cell.length_c   1.000
_cell.angle_alpha   90.00
_cell.angle_beta   90.00
_cell.angle_gamma   90.00
#
_symmetry.space_group_name_H-M   'P 1'
#
loop_
_entity.id
_entity.type
_entity.pdbx_description
1 polymer ?
#
loop_
_entity_poly.entity_id
_entity_poly.type
_entity_poly.pdbx_seq_one_letter_code
_entity_poly.pdbx_strand_id
1 'polypeptide(L)'
;MIKLVTLLTRKPGLSRAEFIEHYETHHRKIGEKYLSGFAVKYQRRYLTVADAANHAPSELPFDVLMEIWFPGQPAMDAAMALIASESAQEEIVADEERLFDRDSIRSYTVEEYESEMPAVEAGT
;
A
#
# COMPACT_ATOMS: atom_id res chain seq x y z
N MET A 1 4.97 -5.96 -16.68
CA MET A 1 4.91 -5.64 -15.24
C MET A 1 3.52 -5.15 -14.89
N ILE A 2 2.89 -5.77 -13.90
CA ILE A 2 1.59 -5.32 -13.41
C ILE A 2 1.81 -4.64 -12.07
N LYS A 3 1.27 -3.43 -11.91
CA LYS A 3 1.37 -2.67 -10.66
C LYS A 3 -0.01 -2.57 -10.05
N LEU A 4 -0.14 -3.13 -8.85
CA LEU A 4 -1.36 -3.06 -8.05
C LEU A 4 -1.17 -1.95 -7.02
N VAL A 5 -2.06 -0.96 -7.04
CA VAL A 5 -2.02 0.18 -6.14
C VAL A 5 -3.21 0.09 -5.19
N THR A 6 -2.95 0.17 -3.89
CA THR A 6 -3.99 0.12 -2.86
C THR A 6 -3.93 1.36 -2.00
N LEU A 7 -5.07 2.00 -1.83
CA LEU A 7 -5.23 3.16 -0.96
C LEU A 7 -5.82 2.70 0.36
N LEU A 8 -5.18 3.06 1.46
CA LEU A 8 -5.52 2.59 2.80
C LEU A 8 -5.69 3.75 3.76
N THR A 9 -6.73 3.68 4.57
CA THR A 9 -7.00 4.65 5.63
C THR A 9 -6.78 3.97 6.98
N ARG A 10 -6.08 4.65 7.88
CA ARG A 10 -5.85 4.13 9.24
C ARG A 10 -7.16 4.00 9.99
N LYS A 11 -7.17 3.07 10.93
CA LYS A 11 -8.31 2.84 11.83
C LYS A 11 -8.58 4.11 12.64
N PRO A 12 -9.87 4.50 12.80
CA PRO A 12 -10.23 5.63 13.66
C PRO A 12 -9.69 5.46 15.10
N GLY A 13 -9.14 6.52 15.64
CA GLY A 13 -8.56 6.52 16.98
C GLY A 13 -7.08 6.12 17.04
N LEU A 14 -6.52 5.61 15.97
CA LEU A 14 -5.10 5.28 15.87
C LEU A 14 -4.33 6.51 15.41
N SER A 15 -3.26 6.90 16.11
CA SER A 15 -2.43 8.02 15.67
C SER A 15 -1.63 7.62 14.41
N ARG A 16 -1.18 8.63 13.68
CA ARG A 16 -0.34 8.39 12.50
C ARG A 16 0.95 7.66 12.87
N ALA A 17 1.59 8.06 13.97
CA ALA A 17 2.82 7.42 14.44
C ALA A 17 2.59 5.96 14.82
N GLU A 18 1.52 5.67 15.56
CA GLU A 18 1.14 4.30 15.92
C GLU A 18 0.82 3.46 14.68
N PHE A 19 0.13 4.04 13.72
CA PHE A 19 -0.21 3.40 12.45
C PHE A 19 1.05 2.98 11.68
N ILE A 20 1.98 3.90 11.48
CA ILE A 20 3.23 3.63 10.75
C ILE A 20 4.07 2.59 11.50
N GLU A 21 4.20 2.71 12.82
CA GLU A 21 4.96 1.76 13.62
C GLU A 21 4.40 0.35 13.51
N HIS A 22 3.09 0.18 13.66
CA HIS A 22 2.45 -1.14 13.54
C HIS A 22 2.58 -1.70 12.13
N TYR A 23 2.36 -0.86 11.11
CA TYR A 23 2.48 -1.30 9.73
C TYR A 23 3.90 -1.80 9.44
N GLU A 24 4.92 -1.04 9.81
CA GLU A 24 6.31 -1.36 9.50
C GLU A 24 6.90 -2.47 10.36
N THR A 25 6.40 -2.69 11.57
CA THR A 25 6.91 -3.75 12.44
C THR A 25 6.13 -5.06 12.35
N HIS A 26 4.85 -5.02 11.97
CA HIS A 26 3.97 -6.19 11.93
C HIS A 26 3.35 -6.46 10.57
N HIS A 27 2.52 -5.54 10.09
CA HIS A 27 1.72 -5.78 8.87
C HIS A 27 2.61 -5.97 7.64
N ARG A 28 3.67 -5.21 7.54
CA ARG A 28 4.67 -5.35 6.48
C ARG A 28 5.19 -6.78 6.36
N LYS A 29 5.48 -7.41 7.50
CA LYS A 29 6.03 -8.77 7.54
C LYS A 29 5.02 -9.81 7.05
N ILE A 30 3.75 -9.61 7.36
CA ILE A 30 2.66 -10.46 6.86
C ILE A 30 2.58 -10.32 5.33
N GLY A 31 2.61 -9.09 4.83
CA GLY A 31 2.63 -8.82 3.40
C GLY A 31 3.81 -9.47 2.70
N GLU A 32 5.01 -9.29 3.23
CA GLU A 32 6.23 -9.89 2.67
C GLU A 32 6.14 -11.40 2.62
N LYS A 33 5.59 -12.03 3.66
CA LYS A 33 5.41 -13.47 3.73
C LYS A 33 4.57 -14.02 2.57
N TYR A 34 3.43 -13.39 2.28
CA TYR A 34 2.52 -13.86 1.25
C TYR A 34 2.87 -13.40 -0.16
N LEU A 35 3.66 -12.35 -0.30
CA LEU A 35 4.11 -11.83 -1.59
C LEU A 35 5.44 -12.42 -2.05
N SER A 36 6.19 -13.04 -1.14
CA SER A 36 7.50 -13.62 -1.43
C SER A 36 7.39 -14.70 -2.51
N GLY A 37 8.21 -14.57 -3.55
CA GLY A 37 8.21 -15.46 -4.71
C GLY A 37 7.24 -15.07 -5.82
N PHE A 38 6.37 -14.08 -5.59
CA PHE A 38 5.39 -13.61 -6.58
C PHE A 38 5.64 -12.17 -6.99
N ALA A 39 5.88 -11.29 -6.02
CA ALA A 39 6.06 -9.86 -6.27
C ALA A 39 7.54 -9.51 -6.39
N VAL A 40 7.84 -8.55 -7.28
CA VAL A 40 9.20 -8.01 -7.43
C VAL A 40 9.40 -6.72 -6.63
N LYS A 41 8.32 -6.09 -6.19
CA LYS A 41 8.37 -4.91 -5.34
C LYS A 41 7.14 -4.85 -4.44
N TYR A 42 7.35 -4.45 -3.20
CA TYR A 42 6.29 -4.16 -2.24
C TYR A 42 6.66 -2.85 -1.55
N GLN A 43 5.87 -1.79 -1.79
CA GLN A 43 6.21 -0.44 -1.40
C GLN A 43 5.05 0.19 -0.64
N ARG A 44 5.33 0.90 0.45
CA ARG A 44 4.38 1.65 1.23
C ARG A 44 4.81 3.11 1.24
N ARG A 45 3.93 3.99 0.79
CA ARG A 45 4.17 5.43 0.81
C ARG A 45 3.17 6.07 1.77
N TYR A 46 3.68 6.60 2.87
CA TYR A 46 2.85 7.29 3.86
C TYR A 46 2.64 8.72 3.40
N LEU A 47 1.37 9.09 3.24
CA LEU A 47 1.00 10.34 2.60
C LEU A 47 1.06 11.51 3.57
N THR A 48 1.55 12.63 3.09
CA THR A 48 1.55 13.92 3.79
C THR A 48 0.91 14.95 2.87
N VAL A 49 0.06 15.80 3.43
CA VAL A 49 -0.60 16.85 2.64
C VAL A 49 0.46 17.80 2.09
N ALA A 50 0.56 17.89 0.77
CA ALA A 50 1.49 18.79 0.10
C ALA A 50 0.96 20.21 0.02
N ASP A 51 -0.37 20.38 0.01
CA ASP A 51 -1.05 21.67 -0.07
C ASP A 51 -1.80 21.93 1.26
N ALA A 52 -1.05 22.15 2.33
CA ALA A 52 -1.58 22.38 3.68
C ALA A 52 -2.39 23.68 3.79
N ALA A 53 -2.27 24.59 2.83
CA ALA A 53 -3.07 25.83 2.81
C ALA A 53 -4.55 25.54 2.50
N ASN A 54 -4.82 24.48 1.74
CA ASN A 54 -6.16 24.13 1.29
C ASN A 54 -6.75 22.91 2.00
N HIS A 55 -5.90 22.12 2.69
CA HIS A 55 -6.34 20.88 3.36
C HIS A 55 -5.72 20.75 4.74
N ALA A 56 -6.57 20.51 5.75
CA ALA A 56 -6.07 20.15 7.07
C ALA A 56 -5.50 18.73 7.04
N PRO A 57 -4.41 18.45 7.80
CA PRO A 57 -3.85 17.09 7.88
C PRO A 57 -4.87 16.02 8.30
N SER A 58 -5.90 16.40 9.07
CA SER A 58 -6.98 15.51 9.50
C SER A 58 -7.96 15.16 8.39
N GLU A 59 -7.90 15.86 7.24
CA GLU A 59 -8.82 15.67 6.12
C GLU A 59 -8.27 14.72 5.05
N LEU A 60 -7.11 14.08 5.29
CA LEU A 60 -6.57 13.09 4.37
C LEU A 60 -7.55 11.92 4.21
N PRO A 61 -8.03 11.66 2.98
CA PRO A 61 -8.91 10.51 2.75
C PRO A 61 -8.16 9.20 2.85
N PHE A 62 -6.84 9.22 2.64
CA PHE A 62 -5.99 8.04 2.73
C PHE A 62 -4.70 8.37 3.47
N ASP A 63 -4.18 7.41 4.22
CA ASP A 63 -2.93 7.56 4.98
C ASP A 63 -1.74 6.94 4.27
N VAL A 64 -1.96 5.91 3.47
CA VAL A 64 -0.88 5.22 2.76
C VAL A 64 -1.32 4.81 1.36
N LEU A 65 -0.40 4.96 0.41
CA LEU A 65 -0.49 4.38 -0.92
C LEU A 65 0.47 3.20 -0.95
N MET A 66 -0.08 1.99 -1.03
CA MET A 66 0.69 0.76 -1.09
C MET A 66 0.74 0.28 -2.53
N GLU A 67 1.88 -0.19 -2.97
CA GLU A 67 2.09 -0.61 -4.35
C GLU A 67 2.82 -1.95 -4.37
N ILE A 68 2.29 -2.87 -5.17
CA ILE A 68 2.86 -4.18 -5.37
C ILE A 68 3.10 -4.38 -6.87
N TRP A 69 4.32 -4.77 -7.24
CA TRP A 69 4.66 -5.02 -8.63
C TRP A 69 4.81 -6.50 -8.86
N PHE A 70 4.08 -7.02 -9.85
CA PHE A 70 4.17 -8.41 -10.27
C PHE A 70 4.80 -8.49 -11.66
N PRO A 71 5.62 -9.52 -11.95
CA PRO A 71 6.23 -9.66 -13.28
C PRO A 71 5.20 -9.87 -14.39
N GLY A 72 4.03 -10.40 -14.06
CA GLY A 72 2.95 -10.59 -15.01
C GLY A 72 1.69 -11.12 -14.33
N GLN A 73 0.65 -11.35 -15.12
CA GLN A 73 -0.65 -11.82 -14.62
C GLN A 73 -0.59 -13.15 -13.87
N PRO A 74 0.17 -14.17 -14.35
CA PRO A 74 0.24 -15.44 -13.62
C PRO A 74 0.75 -15.30 -12.19
N ALA A 75 1.78 -14.49 -11.95
CA ALA A 75 2.32 -14.26 -10.61
C ALA A 75 1.31 -13.53 -9.72
N MET A 76 0.63 -12.52 -10.27
CA MET A 76 -0.41 -11.80 -9.54
C MET A 76 -1.57 -12.74 -9.16
N ASP A 77 -2.04 -13.55 -10.10
CA ASP A 77 -3.13 -14.50 -9.85
C ASP A 77 -2.75 -15.52 -8.78
N ALA A 78 -1.52 -16.03 -8.82
CA ALA A 78 -1.02 -16.98 -7.83
C ALA A 78 -0.93 -16.34 -6.44
N ALA A 79 -0.43 -15.12 -6.35
CA ALA A 79 -0.36 -14.37 -5.09
C ALA A 79 -1.77 -14.12 -4.53
N MET A 80 -2.70 -13.68 -5.36
CA MET A 80 -4.07 -13.42 -4.92
C MET A 80 -4.78 -14.70 -4.47
N ALA A 81 -4.53 -15.82 -5.12
CA ALA A 81 -5.08 -17.13 -4.72
C ALA A 81 -4.54 -17.54 -3.34
N LEU A 82 -3.25 -17.36 -3.09
CA LEU A 82 -2.64 -17.65 -1.79
C LEU A 82 -3.22 -16.73 -0.70
N ILE A 83 -3.31 -15.45 -0.97
CA ILE A 83 -3.86 -14.45 -0.04
C ILE A 83 -5.33 -14.74 0.28
N ALA A 84 -6.09 -15.27 -0.68
CA ALA A 84 -7.48 -15.64 -0.49
C ALA A 84 -7.67 -16.94 0.29
N SER A 85 -6.60 -17.71 0.57
CA SER A 85 -6.71 -18.92 1.34
C SER A 85 -7.20 -18.65 2.76
N GLU A 86 -7.85 -19.64 3.39
CA GLU A 86 -8.43 -19.48 4.72
C GLU A 86 -7.39 -19.08 5.77
N SER A 87 -6.24 -19.76 5.80
CA SER A 87 -5.20 -19.46 6.77
C SER A 87 -4.56 -18.08 6.56
N ALA A 88 -4.38 -17.67 5.30
CA ALA A 88 -3.86 -16.34 4.99
C ALA A 88 -4.86 -15.25 5.39
N GLN A 89 -6.14 -15.46 5.10
CA GLN A 89 -7.19 -14.52 5.46
C GLN A 89 -7.32 -14.34 6.98
N GLU A 90 -7.21 -15.41 7.75
CA GLU A 90 -7.23 -15.32 9.21
C GLU A 90 -6.14 -14.37 9.73
N GLU A 91 -4.92 -14.54 9.24
CA GLU A 91 -3.77 -13.72 9.66
C GLU A 91 -3.88 -12.28 9.17
N ILE A 92 -4.19 -12.11 7.88
CA ILE A 92 -4.27 -10.78 7.25
C ILE A 92 -5.40 -9.95 7.84
N VAL A 93 -6.60 -10.51 7.90
CA VAL A 93 -7.79 -9.80 8.39
C VAL A 93 -7.65 -9.44 9.87
N ALA A 94 -7.12 -10.34 10.69
CA ALA A 94 -6.90 -10.06 12.10
C ALA A 94 -6.00 -8.84 12.32
N ASP A 95 -4.97 -8.67 11.50
CA ASP A 95 -4.09 -7.52 11.60
C ASP A 95 -4.67 -6.27 10.94
N GLU A 96 -5.38 -6.43 9.82
CA GLU A 96 -6.08 -5.31 9.17
C GLU A 96 -7.11 -4.66 10.10
N GLU A 97 -7.80 -5.45 10.90
CA GLU A 97 -8.78 -4.95 11.89
C GLU A 97 -8.14 -4.09 12.97
N ARG A 98 -6.87 -4.27 13.23
CA ARG A 98 -6.10 -3.45 14.18
C ARG A 98 -5.57 -2.18 13.57
N LEU A 99 -5.45 -2.13 12.25
CA LEU A 99 -4.65 -1.13 11.56
C LEU A 99 -5.47 -0.21 10.65
N PHE A 100 -6.45 -0.76 9.93
CA PHE A 100 -7.16 -0.06 8.87
C PHE A 100 -8.65 0.15 9.15
N ASP A 101 -9.19 1.16 8.51
CA ASP A 101 -10.62 1.22 8.20
C ASP A 101 -10.81 0.33 6.96
N ARG A 102 -11.18 -0.94 7.19
CA ARG A 102 -11.24 -1.94 6.15
C ARG A 102 -12.25 -1.63 5.05
N ASP A 103 -13.33 -0.95 5.38
CA ASP A 103 -14.38 -0.60 4.41
C ASP A 103 -13.90 0.45 3.40
N SER A 104 -12.83 1.18 3.72
CA SER A 104 -12.25 2.20 2.84
C SER A 104 -11.19 1.67 1.88
N ILE A 105 -10.76 0.41 2.02
CA ILE A 105 -9.70 -0.18 1.19
C ILE A 105 -10.13 -0.21 -0.27
N ARG A 106 -9.29 0.36 -1.15
CA ARG A 106 -9.52 0.38 -2.60
C ARG A 106 -8.24 -0.02 -3.32
N SER A 107 -8.37 -0.96 -4.25
CA SER A 107 -7.24 -1.45 -5.06
C SER A 107 -7.50 -1.24 -6.54
N TYR A 108 -6.43 -0.85 -7.24
CA TYR A 108 -6.47 -0.53 -8.66
C TYR A 108 -5.23 -1.09 -9.36
N THR A 109 -5.38 -1.47 -10.62
CA THR A 109 -4.25 -1.59 -11.54
C THR A 109 -4.13 -0.30 -12.30
N VAL A 110 -2.94 -0.01 -12.86
CA VAL A 110 -2.68 1.28 -13.48
C VAL A 110 -2.24 1.14 -14.94
N GLU A 111 -2.56 2.13 -15.74
CA GLU A 111 -1.95 2.36 -17.05
C GLU A 111 -0.97 3.51 -16.88
N GLU A 112 0.28 3.32 -17.29
CA GLU A 112 1.33 4.30 -17.08
C GLU A 112 1.82 4.88 -18.40
N TYR A 113 1.89 6.21 -18.45
CA TYR A 113 2.50 6.96 -19.54
C TYR A 113 3.58 7.82 -18.94
N GLU A 114 4.76 7.82 -19.54
CA GLU A 114 5.90 8.56 -19.04
C GLU A 114 6.40 9.51 -20.12
N SER A 115 6.62 10.77 -19.74
CA SER A 115 7.23 11.76 -20.61
C SER A 115 8.73 11.77 -20.43
N GLU A 116 9.48 11.92 -21.52
CA GLU A 116 10.90 12.22 -21.44
C GLU A 116 11.09 13.67 -20.98
N MET A 117 11.78 13.84 -19.87
CA MET A 117 12.06 15.16 -19.33
C MET A 117 13.52 15.52 -19.55
N PRO A 118 13.82 16.80 -19.80
CA PRO A 118 15.22 17.26 -19.86
C PRO A 118 15.94 16.94 -18.56
N ALA A 119 17.25 16.71 -18.66
CA ALA A 119 18.07 16.49 -17.47
C ALA A 119 18.01 17.71 -16.54
N VAL A 120 17.88 17.44 -15.24
CA VAL A 120 17.94 18.51 -14.22
C VAL A 120 19.41 18.83 -13.98
N GLU A 121 19.73 20.15 -13.94
CA GLU A 121 21.09 20.59 -13.66
C GLU A 121 21.48 20.25 -12.21
N ALA A 122 22.76 19.92 -12.01
CA ALA A 122 23.30 19.61 -10.70
C ALA A 122 23.09 20.79 -9.73
N GLY A 123 22.59 20.50 -8.53
CA GLY A 123 22.39 21.49 -7.47
C GLY A 123 21.02 22.16 -7.45
N THR A 124 20.07 21.77 -8.33
CA THR A 124 18.70 22.31 -8.35
C THR A 124 17.69 21.46 -7.59
#